data_03f6f062bc515b14e3c02adbb61abf0b
#
_entry.id   03f6f062bc515b14e3c02adbb61abf0b
#
_cell.length_a   1.000
_cell.length_b   1.000
_cell.length_c   1.000
_cell.angle_alpha   90.00
_cell.angle_beta   90.00
_cell.angle_gamma   90.00
#
_symmetry.space_group_name_H-M   'P 1'
#
loop_
_entity.id
_entity.type
_entity.pdbx_description
1 polymer ?
#
loop_
_entity_poly.entity_id
_entity_poly.type
_entity_poly.pdbx_seq_one_letter_code
_entity_poly.pdbx_strand_id
1 'polypeptide(L)'
;MSDAMNKKILLAEDDNDMRRFLVKALENAGFEVSSHDNGLAAYQRLREEPFEMLLTDIVMPEMDGIELARRAAELDPDIKIMFITGFAAVALNSDSAAPKNAKVLSKPVHLRELVSEVNKMLAA
;
A
#
# COMPACT_ATOMS: atom_id res chain seq x y z
N MET A 1 17.82 17.80 -0.51
CA MET A 1 16.68 17.28 0.23
C MET A 1 16.26 15.95 -0.36
N SER A 2 16.00 14.95 0.46
CA SER A 2 15.59 13.65 -0.03
C SER A 2 14.14 13.70 -0.49
N ASP A 3 13.85 13.12 -1.66
CA ASP A 3 12.49 13.05 -2.19
C ASP A 3 11.59 12.14 -1.33
N ALA A 4 12.19 11.24 -0.55
CA ALA A 4 11.43 10.36 0.33
C ALA A 4 10.92 11.08 1.58
N MET A 5 11.58 12.15 1.99
CA MET A 5 11.20 12.86 3.22
C MET A 5 9.83 13.51 3.06
N ASN A 6 8.98 13.32 4.06
CA ASN A 6 7.62 13.87 4.12
C ASN A 6 6.63 13.20 3.17
N LYS A 7 7.05 12.20 2.41
CA LYS A 7 6.10 11.42 1.62
C LYS A 7 5.34 10.48 2.55
N LYS A 8 4.03 10.47 2.41
CA LYS A 8 3.14 9.75 3.32
C LYS A 8 2.61 8.49 2.68
N ILE A 9 2.79 7.36 3.36
CA ILE A 9 2.32 6.06 2.92
C ILE A 9 1.29 5.53 3.92
N LEU A 10 0.14 5.13 3.42
CA LEU A 10 -0.83 4.41 4.24
C LEU A 10 -0.65 2.92 3.98
N LEU A 11 -0.43 2.17 5.07
CA LEU A 11 -0.19 0.73 5.01
C LEU A 11 -1.36 0.00 5.65
N ALA A 12 -1.89 -1.00 4.94
CA ALA A 12 -2.92 -1.88 5.47
C ALA A 12 -2.42 -3.32 5.40
N GLU A 13 -2.25 -3.95 6.55
CA GLU A 13 -1.75 -5.32 6.69
C GLU A 13 -2.25 -5.89 8.01
N ASP A 14 -2.98 -7.01 7.96
CA ASP A 14 -3.56 -7.60 9.15
C ASP A 14 -2.60 -8.47 9.96
N ASP A 15 -1.49 -8.94 9.36
CA ASP A 15 -0.47 -9.66 10.09
C ASP A 15 0.37 -8.67 10.90
N ASN A 16 0.36 -8.80 12.22
CA ASN A 16 1.03 -7.84 13.11
C ASN A 16 2.53 -7.79 12.91
N ASP A 17 3.16 -8.94 12.74
CA ASP A 17 4.62 -9.00 12.57
C ASP A 17 5.03 -8.40 11.23
N MET A 18 4.30 -8.76 10.18
CA MET A 18 4.56 -8.23 8.84
C MET A 18 4.35 -6.72 8.80
N ARG A 19 3.27 -6.24 9.43
CA ARG A 19 2.98 -4.82 9.48
C ARG A 19 4.11 -4.04 10.15
N ARG A 20 4.58 -4.51 11.31
CA ARG A 20 5.68 -3.84 12.02
C ARG A 20 6.97 -3.85 11.19
N PHE A 21 7.23 -4.96 10.52
CA PHE A 21 8.41 -5.11 9.67
C PHE A 21 8.38 -4.10 8.52
N LEU A 22 7.24 -3.98 7.87
CA LEU A 22 7.07 -3.05 6.75
C LEU A 22 7.15 -1.59 7.20
N VAL A 23 6.51 -1.25 8.32
CA VAL A 23 6.57 0.10 8.87
C VAL A 23 8.02 0.50 9.12
N LYS A 24 8.78 -0.38 9.79
CA LYS A 24 10.15 -0.07 10.13
C LYS A 24 11.02 0.14 8.88
N ALA A 25 10.84 -0.72 7.88
CA ALA A 25 11.61 -0.60 6.64
C ALA A 25 11.32 0.71 5.93
N LEU A 26 10.05 1.09 5.86
CA LEU A 26 9.66 2.31 5.16
C LEU A 26 10.07 3.56 5.93
N GLU A 27 9.93 3.54 7.25
CA GLU A 27 10.37 4.67 8.08
C GLU A 27 11.87 4.85 8.01
N ASN A 28 12.63 3.76 8.02
CA ASN A 28 14.09 3.83 7.87
C ASN A 28 14.49 4.40 6.50
N ALA A 29 13.64 4.25 5.51
CA ALA A 29 13.89 4.82 4.17
C ALA A 29 13.46 6.28 4.05
N GLY A 30 12.89 6.86 5.11
CA GLY A 30 12.54 8.28 5.15
C GLY A 30 11.07 8.59 4.92
N PHE A 31 10.22 7.57 4.80
CA PHE A 31 8.79 7.80 4.59
C PHE A 31 8.05 7.96 5.91
N GLU A 32 6.95 8.68 5.87
CA GLU A 32 6.02 8.79 6.99
C GLU A 32 4.92 7.75 6.77
N VAL A 33 4.71 6.85 7.74
CA VAL A 33 3.83 5.70 7.56
C VAL A 33 2.70 5.73 8.58
N SER A 34 1.46 5.59 8.09
CA SER A 34 0.29 5.35 8.93
C SER A 34 -0.16 3.93 8.66
N SER A 35 -0.15 3.07 9.69
CA SER A 35 -0.43 1.64 9.50
C SER A 35 -1.73 1.23 10.17
N HIS A 36 -2.42 0.29 9.54
CA HIS A 36 -3.70 -0.22 10.00
C HIS A 36 -3.78 -1.73 9.77
N ASP A 37 -4.57 -2.42 10.61
CA ASP A 37 -4.66 -3.87 10.55
C ASP A 37 -5.88 -4.37 9.77
N ASN A 38 -6.66 -3.46 9.20
CA ASN A 38 -7.81 -3.83 8.39
C ASN A 38 -8.12 -2.73 7.37
N GLY A 39 -8.89 -3.11 6.35
CA GLY A 39 -9.18 -2.20 5.25
C GLY A 39 -10.12 -1.06 5.61
N LEU A 40 -11.07 -1.31 6.51
CA LEU A 40 -12.03 -0.28 6.88
C LEU A 40 -11.36 0.87 7.63
N ALA A 41 -10.50 0.55 8.61
CA ALA A 41 -9.75 1.57 9.34
C ALA A 41 -8.82 2.35 8.40
N ALA A 42 -8.18 1.65 7.48
CA ALA A 42 -7.32 2.29 6.49
C ALA A 42 -8.13 3.25 5.61
N TYR A 43 -9.30 2.84 5.15
CA TYR A 43 -10.14 3.69 4.33
C TYR A 43 -10.60 4.94 5.09
N GLN A 44 -10.98 4.78 6.35
CA GLN A 44 -11.37 5.92 7.17
C GLN A 44 -10.24 6.93 7.28
N ARG A 45 -9.00 6.44 7.42
CA ARG A 45 -7.84 7.33 7.50
C ARG A 45 -7.57 8.03 6.17
N LEU A 46 -7.76 7.34 5.05
CA LEU A 46 -7.62 7.95 3.72
C LEU A 46 -8.57 9.12 3.52
N ARG A 47 -9.73 9.06 4.14
CA ARG A 47 -10.72 10.14 4.04
C ARG A 47 -10.35 11.35 4.90
N GLU A 48 -9.49 11.16 5.90
CA GLU A 48 -9.13 12.23 6.84
C GLU A 48 -7.99 13.10 6.35
N GLU A 49 -7.05 12.52 5.59
CA GLU A 49 -5.89 13.26 5.10
C GLU A 49 -5.33 12.63 3.82
N PRO A 50 -4.58 13.42 3.02
CA PRO A 50 -4.02 12.89 1.77
C PRO A 50 -2.78 12.03 2.03
N PHE A 51 -2.60 11.02 1.16
CA PHE A 51 -1.43 10.15 1.15
C PHE A 51 -0.90 10.06 -0.27
N GLU A 52 0.42 9.91 -0.43
CA GLU A 52 1.03 9.71 -1.74
C GLU A 52 0.88 8.28 -2.22
N MET A 53 0.82 7.31 -1.29
CA MET A 53 0.74 5.90 -1.66
C MET A 53 -0.14 5.12 -0.68
N LEU A 54 -0.87 4.15 -1.23
CA LEU A 54 -1.52 3.09 -0.47
C LEU A 54 -0.75 1.80 -0.73
N LEU A 55 -0.27 1.17 0.35
CA LEU A 55 0.40 -0.12 0.32
C LEU A 55 -0.46 -1.09 1.12
N THR A 56 -0.98 -2.14 0.48
CA THR A 56 -1.96 -2.99 1.14
C THR A 56 -1.83 -4.46 0.74
N ASP A 57 -2.13 -5.35 1.70
CA ASP A 57 -2.41 -6.74 1.37
C ASP A 57 -3.79 -6.82 0.72
N ILE A 58 -4.08 -7.93 0.09
CA ILE A 58 -5.39 -8.17 -0.54
C ILE A 58 -6.36 -8.78 0.46
N VAL A 59 -5.96 -9.84 1.14
CA VAL A 59 -6.87 -10.55 2.06
C VAL A 59 -6.77 -9.94 3.45
N MET A 60 -7.82 -9.25 3.86
CA MET A 60 -7.91 -8.61 5.17
C MET A 60 -9.34 -8.62 5.67
N PRO A 61 -9.55 -8.56 7.00
CA PRO A 61 -10.91 -8.44 7.52
C PRO A 61 -11.51 -7.07 7.22
N GLU A 62 -12.81 -6.98 7.29
CA GLU A 62 -13.66 -5.80 7.09
C GLU A 62 -13.75 -5.39 5.62
N MET A 63 -12.65 -4.96 5.04
CA MET A 63 -12.59 -4.55 3.64
C MET A 63 -11.30 -5.09 3.05
N ASP A 64 -11.38 -5.86 1.96
CA ASP A 64 -10.17 -6.40 1.33
C ASP A 64 -9.37 -5.31 0.62
N GLY A 65 -8.12 -5.67 0.26
CA GLY A 65 -7.21 -4.70 -0.32
C GLY A 65 -7.61 -4.19 -1.70
N ILE A 66 -8.30 -5.00 -2.50
CA ILE A 66 -8.74 -4.57 -3.82
C ILE A 66 -9.86 -3.54 -3.69
N GLU A 67 -10.82 -3.78 -2.82
CA GLU A 67 -11.87 -2.81 -2.55
C GLU A 67 -11.29 -1.52 -1.97
N LEU A 68 -10.34 -1.65 -1.04
CA LEU A 68 -9.67 -0.49 -0.46
C LEU A 68 -8.95 0.32 -1.53
N ALA A 69 -8.22 -0.34 -2.43
CA ALA A 69 -7.50 0.34 -3.50
C ALA A 69 -8.45 1.05 -4.47
N ARG A 70 -9.56 0.40 -4.81
CA ARG A 70 -10.57 1.00 -5.67
C ARG A 70 -11.15 2.27 -5.05
N ARG A 71 -11.47 2.21 -3.76
CA ARG A 71 -12.00 3.38 -3.05
C ARG A 71 -10.97 4.48 -2.88
N ALA A 72 -9.70 4.10 -2.67
CA ALA A 72 -8.61 5.07 -2.59
C ALA A 72 -8.46 5.84 -3.89
N ALA A 73 -8.54 5.13 -5.02
CA ALA A 73 -8.44 5.77 -6.33
C ALA A 73 -9.64 6.68 -6.63
N GLU A 74 -10.79 6.37 -6.06
CA GLU A 74 -11.94 7.26 -6.17
C GLU A 74 -11.77 8.55 -5.38
N LEU A 75 -11.14 8.43 -4.19
CA LEU A 75 -10.87 9.61 -3.36
C LEU A 75 -9.76 10.48 -3.96
N ASP A 76 -8.75 9.85 -4.55
CA ASP A 76 -7.59 10.54 -5.11
C ASP A 76 -7.10 9.76 -6.32
N PRO A 77 -7.44 10.18 -7.54
CA PRO A 77 -7.00 9.46 -8.75
C PRO A 77 -5.49 9.43 -8.94
N ASP A 78 -4.74 10.30 -8.25
CA ASP A 78 -3.29 10.34 -8.38
C ASP A 78 -2.55 9.48 -7.35
N ILE A 79 -3.27 8.87 -6.41
CA ILE A 79 -2.62 8.05 -5.40
C ILE A 79 -1.94 6.84 -6.05
N LYS A 80 -0.72 6.55 -5.62
CA LYS A 80 -0.01 5.36 -6.09
C LYS A 80 -0.46 4.17 -5.27
N ILE A 81 -0.67 3.03 -5.91
CA ILE A 81 -1.18 1.84 -5.24
C ILE A 81 -0.23 0.68 -5.47
N MET A 82 0.12 0.01 -4.36
CA MET A 82 0.94 -1.18 -4.39
C MET A 82 0.30 -2.26 -3.52
N PHE A 83 0.16 -3.46 -4.08
CA PHE A 83 -0.27 -4.64 -3.33
C PHE A 83 0.94 -5.46 -2.93
N ILE A 84 0.96 -5.95 -1.69
CA ILE A 84 1.91 -6.97 -1.24
C ILE A 84 1.08 -8.15 -0.78
N THR A 85 1.16 -9.27 -1.50
CA THR A 85 0.22 -10.36 -1.26
C THR A 85 0.77 -11.72 -1.65
N GLY A 86 0.28 -12.77 -0.98
CA GLY A 86 0.47 -14.15 -1.42
C GLY A 86 -0.51 -14.55 -2.53
N PHE A 87 -1.43 -13.66 -2.90
CA PHE A 87 -2.49 -13.93 -3.88
C PHE A 87 -2.36 -13.00 -5.09
N ALA A 88 -1.14 -12.90 -5.64
CA ALA A 88 -0.85 -11.98 -6.73
C ALA A 88 -1.75 -12.20 -7.95
N ALA A 89 -2.11 -13.46 -8.23
CA ALA A 89 -2.96 -13.77 -9.37
C ALA A 89 -4.34 -13.12 -9.27
N VAL A 90 -4.85 -12.91 -8.05
CA VAL A 90 -6.14 -12.25 -7.86
C VAL A 90 -6.08 -10.81 -8.33
N ALA A 91 -5.01 -10.09 -7.94
CA ALA A 91 -4.86 -8.68 -8.33
C ALA A 91 -4.56 -8.53 -9.82
N LEU A 92 -3.86 -9.52 -10.41
CA LEU A 92 -3.47 -9.47 -11.82
C LEU A 92 -4.54 -9.99 -12.77
N ASN A 93 -5.61 -10.56 -12.23
CA ASN A 93 -6.71 -11.08 -13.05
C ASN A 93 -7.41 -9.91 -13.76
N SER A 94 -7.66 -10.08 -15.06
CA SER A 94 -8.31 -9.04 -15.87
C SER A 94 -9.72 -8.69 -15.38
N ASP A 95 -10.38 -9.61 -14.68
CA ASP A 95 -11.71 -9.39 -14.12
C ASP A 95 -11.66 -8.72 -12.74
N SER A 96 -10.48 -8.49 -12.21
CA SER A 96 -10.31 -7.85 -10.91
C SER A 96 -10.74 -6.38 -10.96
N ALA A 97 -11.31 -5.90 -9.85
CA ALA A 97 -11.65 -4.49 -9.69
C ALA A 97 -10.43 -3.64 -9.28
N ALA A 98 -9.24 -4.22 -9.20
CA ALA A 98 -8.04 -3.50 -8.84
C ALA A 98 -7.72 -2.41 -9.88
N PRO A 99 -7.23 -1.24 -9.44
CA PRO A 99 -6.78 -0.21 -10.37
C PRO A 99 -5.69 -0.74 -11.30
N LYS A 100 -5.78 -0.41 -12.58
CA LYS A 100 -4.92 -1.00 -13.60
C LYS A 100 -3.46 -0.59 -13.49
N ASN A 101 -3.20 0.55 -12.88
CA ASN A 101 -1.84 1.06 -12.71
C ASN A 101 -1.22 0.63 -11.38
N ALA A 102 -1.88 -0.22 -10.62
CA ALA A 102 -1.35 -0.71 -9.35
C ALA A 102 -0.18 -1.65 -9.58
N LYS A 103 0.82 -1.56 -8.73
CA LYS A 103 1.96 -2.47 -8.72
C LYS A 103 1.66 -3.62 -7.77
N VAL A 104 2.08 -4.84 -8.14
CA VAL A 104 1.89 -6.02 -7.29
C VAL A 104 3.24 -6.65 -6.98
N LEU A 105 3.51 -6.84 -5.68
CA LEU A 105 4.66 -7.59 -5.19
C LEU A 105 4.15 -8.85 -4.49
N SER A 106 4.71 -9.99 -4.85
CA SER A 106 4.33 -11.27 -4.26
C SER A 106 5.08 -11.52 -2.96
N LYS A 107 4.39 -12.09 -1.96
CA LYS A 107 5.06 -12.57 -0.75
C LYS A 107 5.79 -13.88 -1.05
N PRO A 108 6.94 -14.12 -0.43
CA PRO A 108 7.66 -13.27 0.51
C PRO A 108 8.36 -12.12 -0.22
N VAL A 109 8.33 -10.94 0.37
CA VAL A 109 8.95 -9.76 -0.23
C VAL A 109 10.27 -9.44 0.48
N HIS A 110 11.27 -9.05 -0.32
CA HIS A 110 12.54 -8.59 0.23
C HIS A 110 12.44 -7.09 0.47
N LEU A 111 12.91 -6.63 1.64
CA LEU A 111 12.77 -5.22 2.01
C LEU A 111 13.47 -4.27 1.05
N ARG A 112 14.63 -4.68 0.51
CA ARG A 112 15.33 -3.85 -0.48
C ARG A 112 14.51 -3.67 -1.74
N GLU A 113 13.86 -4.76 -2.19
CA GLU A 113 12.99 -4.69 -3.35
C GLU A 113 11.79 -3.79 -3.08
N LEU A 114 11.18 -3.94 -1.92
CA LEU A 114 10.04 -3.10 -1.52
C LEU A 114 10.41 -1.62 -1.57
N VAL A 115 11.48 -1.25 -0.87
CA VAL A 115 11.89 0.16 -0.80
C VAL A 115 12.24 0.69 -2.19
N SER A 116 12.93 -0.12 -3.00
CA SER A 116 13.27 0.28 -4.36
C SER A 116 12.03 0.54 -5.21
N GLU A 117 11.04 -0.35 -5.13
CA GLU A 117 9.80 -0.19 -5.91
C GLU A 117 8.98 0.99 -5.43
N VAL A 118 8.92 1.21 -4.11
CA VAL A 118 8.23 2.38 -3.55
C VAL A 118 8.89 3.67 -4.04
N ASN A 119 10.22 3.73 -3.99
CA ASN A 119 10.95 4.90 -4.47
C ASN A 119 10.67 5.17 -5.95
N LYS A 120 10.67 4.13 -6.77
CA LYS A 120 10.38 4.27 -8.20
C LYS A 120 8.99 4.85 -8.44
N MET A 121 8.00 4.35 -7.72
CA MET A 121 6.62 4.82 -7.90
C MET A 121 6.43 6.25 -7.45
N LEU A 122 7.08 6.65 -6.37
CA LEU A 122 6.91 7.99 -5.81
C LEU A 122 7.80 9.03 -6.48
N ALA A 123 8.83 8.60 -7.19
CA ALA A 123 9.70 9.51 -7.94
C ALA A 123 9.11 9.91 -9.29
N ALA A 124 8.15 9.13 -9.78
CA ALA A 124 7.58 9.34 -11.11
C ALA A 124 6.62 10.53 -11.17
#